data_7e3d52e25a64935e1c5817e1b35854f0
#
_entry.id   7e3d52e25a64935e1c5817e1b35854f0
#
_cell.length_a   1.000
_cell.length_b   1.000
_cell.length_c   1.000
_cell.angle_alpha   90.00
_cell.angle_beta   90.00
_cell.angle_gamma   90.00
#
_symmetry.space_group_name_H-M   'P 1'
#
loop_
_entity.id
_entity.type
_entity.pdbx_description
1 polymer ?
#
loop_
_entity_poly.entity_id
_entity_poly.type
_entity_poly.pdbx_seq_one_letter_code
_entity_poly.pdbx_strand_id
1 'polypeptide(L)'
;MKIGFVMEPIPAKNLKKDSTLLLMFEAQNNGHDIYFIDSKNLFMKDNQPYCKYQKVEVSLNDTNFNVLSSSENTMNFFEVIMMRQDPPVDYSFIVNTMILEKAADLGVNVINNPSNLRNLNEKIFLA
;
A
#
# COMPACT_ATOMS: atom_id res chain seq x y z
N MET A 1 8.14 6.45 -8.67
CA MET A 1 6.75 5.94 -8.79
C MET A 1 5.97 6.26 -7.53
N LYS A 2 4.67 6.28 -7.63
CA LYS A 2 3.77 6.40 -6.48
C LYS A 2 3.33 5.02 -6.04
N ILE A 3 3.70 4.65 -4.82
CA ILE A 3 3.46 3.30 -4.28
C ILE A 3 2.58 3.40 -3.04
N GLY A 4 1.39 2.79 -3.10
CA GLY A 4 0.47 2.71 -1.97
C GLY A 4 0.62 1.39 -1.21
N PHE A 5 0.59 1.45 0.11
CA PHE A 5 0.65 0.27 0.98
C PHE A 5 -0.65 0.18 1.77
N VAL A 6 -1.46 -0.82 1.44
CA VAL A 6 -2.72 -1.10 2.16
C VAL A 6 -2.39 -1.96 3.37
N MET A 7 -2.63 -1.42 4.57
CA MET A 7 -2.27 -2.08 5.82
C MET A 7 -3.10 -1.54 6.98
N GLU A 8 -3.06 -2.22 8.11
CA GLU A 8 -3.66 -1.70 9.33
C GLU A 8 -2.80 -0.58 9.90
N PRO A 9 -3.42 0.36 10.65
CA PRO A 9 -2.66 1.41 11.31
C PRO A 9 -1.64 0.83 12.28
N ILE A 10 -0.45 1.42 12.31
CA ILE A 10 0.54 1.13 13.34
C ILE A 10 0.08 1.84 14.62
N PRO A 11 -0.03 1.15 15.81
CA PRO A 11 1.20 0.76 16.47
C PRO A 11 1.34 -0.71 16.87
N ALA A 12 0.51 -1.61 16.43
CA ALA A 12 0.69 -2.99 16.88
C ALA A 12 2.03 -3.54 16.38
N LYS A 13 2.89 -3.97 17.31
CA LYS A 13 4.15 -4.61 16.96
C LYS A 13 3.89 -6.01 16.46
N ASN A 14 4.26 -6.30 15.21
CA ASN A 14 4.37 -7.64 14.69
C ASN A 14 5.39 -7.66 13.55
N LEU A 15 5.93 -8.83 13.25
CA LEU A 15 6.98 -9.00 12.25
C LEU A 15 6.55 -8.55 10.85
N LYS A 16 5.27 -8.74 10.53
CA LYS A 16 4.75 -8.36 9.22
C LYS A 16 4.72 -6.85 9.02
N LYS A 17 4.36 -6.09 10.07
CA LYS A 17 4.38 -4.62 10.02
C LYS A 17 5.79 -4.10 9.95
N ASP A 18 6.73 -4.69 10.68
CA ASP A 18 8.14 -4.33 10.62
C ASP A 18 8.68 -4.57 9.21
N SER A 19 8.33 -5.68 8.59
CA SER A 19 8.72 -5.99 7.20
C SER A 19 8.13 -4.98 6.22
N THR A 20 6.88 -4.55 6.43
CA THR A 20 6.24 -3.55 5.58
C THR A 20 6.93 -2.19 5.72
N LEU A 21 7.26 -1.77 6.93
CA LEU A 21 8.01 -0.53 7.16
C LEU A 21 9.38 -0.56 6.48
N LEU A 22 10.04 -1.71 6.51
CA LEU A 22 11.32 -1.87 5.82
C LEU A 22 11.16 -1.73 4.31
N LEU A 23 10.12 -2.33 3.73
CA LEU A 23 9.82 -2.18 2.30
C LEU A 23 9.54 -0.72 1.94
N MET A 24 8.76 -0.02 2.76
CA MET A 24 8.48 1.40 2.57
C MET A 24 9.76 2.22 2.60
N PHE A 25 10.65 1.96 3.55
CA PHE A 25 11.93 2.64 3.68
C PHE A 25 12.81 2.41 2.45
N GLU A 26 12.91 1.16 1.97
CA GLU A 26 13.69 0.82 0.79
C GLU A 26 13.14 1.51 -0.47
N ALA A 27 11.83 1.52 -0.64
CA ALA A 27 11.19 2.21 -1.76
C ALA A 27 11.49 3.72 -1.72
N GLN A 28 11.38 4.31 -0.53
CA GLN A 28 11.67 5.73 -0.32
C GLN A 28 13.13 6.06 -0.67
N ASN A 29 14.07 5.22 -0.24
CA ASN A 29 15.49 5.40 -0.54
C ASN A 29 15.82 5.30 -2.02
N ASN A 30 14.99 4.62 -2.78
CA ASN A 30 15.15 4.50 -4.24
C ASN A 30 14.41 5.59 -5.01
N GLY A 31 13.94 6.63 -4.32
CA GLY A 31 13.36 7.82 -4.94
C GLY A 31 11.88 7.72 -5.23
N HIS A 32 11.17 6.74 -4.67
CA HIS A 32 9.74 6.60 -4.86
C HIS A 32 8.95 7.36 -3.80
N ASP A 33 7.77 7.84 -4.17
CA ASP A 33 6.82 8.42 -3.22
C ASP A 33 6.01 7.28 -2.59
N ILE A 34 5.97 7.23 -1.28
CA ILE A 34 5.29 6.18 -0.54
C ILE A 34 4.07 6.72 0.20
N TYR A 35 3.01 5.91 0.21
CA TYR A 35 1.72 6.30 0.76
C TYR A 35 1.17 5.19 1.64
N PHE A 36 0.61 5.59 2.77
CA PHE A 36 -0.13 4.69 3.65
C PHE A 36 -1.61 4.75 3.29
N ILE A 37 -2.22 3.58 3.13
CA ILE A 37 -3.65 3.43 2.91
C ILE A 37 -4.18 2.52 4.02
N ASP A 38 -4.98 3.08 4.93
CA ASP A 38 -5.64 2.28 5.95
C ASP A 38 -6.59 1.29 5.28
N SER A 39 -6.53 0.03 5.67
CA SER A 39 -7.37 -1.04 5.11
C SER A 39 -8.86 -0.75 5.20
N LYS A 40 -9.27 0.17 6.08
CA LYS A 40 -10.67 0.61 6.24
C LYS A 40 -11.05 1.73 5.27
N ASN A 41 -10.12 2.25 4.52
CA ASN A 41 -10.32 3.44 3.69
C ASN A 41 -10.36 3.18 2.18
N LEU A 42 -10.64 1.93 1.78
CA LEU A 42 -10.91 1.57 0.40
C LEU A 42 -12.42 1.57 0.17
N PHE A 43 -12.87 2.16 -0.94
CA PHE A 43 -14.31 2.22 -1.23
C PHE A 43 -14.57 2.37 -2.73
N MET A 44 -15.81 2.12 -3.13
CA MET A 44 -16.28 2.34 -4.51
C MET A 44 -17.11 3.61 -4.54
N LYS A 45 -16.89 4.43 -5.56
CA LYS A 45 -17.65 5.65 -5.79
C LYS A 45 -17.79 5.85 -7.29
N ASP A 46 -19.01 6.03 -7.78
CA ASP A 46 -19.29 6.20 -9.20
C ASP A 46 -18.68 5.06 -10.06
N ASN A 47 -18.78 3.84 -9.58
CA ASN A 47 -18.20 2.63 -10.20
C ASN A 47 -16.67 2.65 -10.32
N GLN A 48 -15.99 3.50 -9.56
CA GLN A 48 -14.52 3.59 -9.56
C GLN A 48 -13.97 3.22 -8.20
N PRO A 49 -12.81 2.54 -8.14
CA PRO A 49 -12.14 2.26 -6.87
C PRO A 49 -11.43 3.51 -6.36
N TYR A 50 -11.76 3.90 -5.13
CA TYR A 50 -11.19 5.06 -4.44
C TYR A 50 -10.52 4.63 -3.17
N CYS A 51 -9.62 5.45 -2.68
CA CYS A 51 -9.12 5.35 -1.31
C CYS A 51 -8.78 6.71 -0.74
N LYS A 52 -8.80 6.77 0.59
CA LYS A 52 -8.17 7.86 1.34
C LYS A 52 -6.77 7.41 1.70
N TYR A 53 -5.79 8.27 1.49
CA TYR A 53 -4.40 7.92 1.69
C TYR A 53 -3.62 9.05 2.34
N GLN A 54 -2.47 8.70 2.89
CA GLN A 54 -1.53 9.65 3.46
C GLN A 54 -0.17 9.47 2.82
N LYS A 55 0.40 10.56 2.30
CA LYS A 55 1.80 10.55 1.90
C LYS A 55 2.64 10.53 3.17
N VAL A 56 3.61 9.64 3.24
CA VAL A 56 4.38 9.39 4.46
C VAL A 56 5.87 9.37 4.19
N GLU A 57 6.62 9.52 5.27
CA GLU A 57 8.07 9.41 5.29
C GLU A 57 8.44 8.43 6.41
N VAL A 58 9.34 7.49 6.10
CA VAL A 58 9.75 6.43 7.02
C VAL A 58 11.21 6.59 7.39
N SER A 59 11.52 6.39 8.67
CA SER A 59 12.87 6.31 9.19
C SER A 59 13.11 4.96 9.86
N LEU A 60 14.30 4.37 9.68
CA LEU A 60 14.64 3.08 10.30
C LEU A 60 14.67 3.14 11.83
N ASN A 61 14.88 4.32 12.40
CA ASN A 61 14.93 4.50 13.85
C ASN A 61 13.55 4.63 14.48
N ASP A 62 12.52 4.82 13.67
CA ASP A 62 11.15 4.99 14.14
C ASP A 62 10.37 3.69 13.98
N THR A 63 9.48 3.43 14.93
CA THR A 63 8.54 2.30 14.84
C THR A 63 7.27 2.68 14.10
N ASN A 64 7.22 3.88 13.55
CA ASN A 64 6.08 4.43 12.83
C ASN A 64 6.58 5.38 11.72
N PHE A 65 5.68 5.98 10.98
CA PHE A 65 6.01 6.91 9.90
C PHE A 65 5.47 8.32 10.21
N ASN A 66 6.07 9.32 9.57
CA ASN A 66 5.60 10.70 9.61
C ASN A 66 4.63 10.95 8.46
N VAL A 67 3.46 11.52 8.77
CA VAL A 67 2.47 11.88 7.77
C VAL A 67 2.81 13.26 7.21
N LEU A 68 3.00 13.34 5.89
CA LEU A 68 3.31 14.57 5.20
C LEU A 68 2.05 15.26 4.67
N SER A 69 1.08 14.50 4.19
CA SER A 69 -0.19 15.01 3.68
C SER A 69 -1.24 13.92 3.66
N SER A 70 -2.51 14.30 3.54
CA SER A 70 -3.64 13.37 3.43
C SER A 70 -4.51 13.80 2.26
N SER A 71 -5.03 12.84 1.52
CA SER A 71 -5.89 13.12 0.37
C SER A 71 -6.77 11.91 0.03
N GLU A 72 -7.62 12.09 -0.96
CA GLU A 72 -8.52 11.07 -1.49
C GLU A 72 -8.44 11.10 -3.01
N ASN A 73 -8.41 9.94 -3.65
CA ASN A 73 -8.34 9.87 -5.10
C ASN A 73 -8.81 8.51 -5.59
N THR A 74 -9.04 8.40 -6.90
CA THR A 74 -9.17 7.09 -7.55
C THR A 74 -7.86 6.31 -7.39
N MET A 75 -7.95 5.00 -7.27
CA MET A 75 -6.78 4.18 -6.97
C MET A 75 -5.77 4.12 -8.10
N ASN A 76 -6.14 4.49 -9.32
CA ASN A 76 -5.19 4.62 -10.43
C ASN A 76 -4.23 5.82 -10.29
N PHE A 77 -4.37 6.60 -9.22
CA PHE A 77 -3.34 7.56 -8.80
C PHE A 77 -2.00 6.87 -8.54
N PHE A 78 -2.04 5.61 -8.08
CA PHE A 78 -0.85 4.83 -7.77
C PHE A 78 -0.42 4.00 -8.98
N GLU A 79 0.89 3.86 -9.18
CA GLU A 79 1.43 2.92 -10.16
C GLU A 79 1.48 1.51 -9.60
N VAL A 80 1.75 1.40 -8.28
CA VAL A 80 1.82 0.13 -7.56
C VAL A 80 1.05 0.24 -6.27
N ILE A 81 0.28 -0.79 -5.94
CA ILE A 81 -0.35 -0.93 -4.63
C ILE A 81 0.06 -2.27 -4.04
N MET A 82 0.64 -2.23 -2.85
CA MET A 82 0.97 -3.43 -2.08
C MET A 82 -0.12 -3.74 -1.08
N MET A 83 -0.73 -4.91 -1.21
CA MET A 83 -1.74 -5.39 -0.27
C MET A 83 -1.04 -6.08 0.89
N ARG A 84 -0.94 -5.37 2.01
CA ARG A 84 -0.25 -5.84 3.22
C ARG A 84 -1.20 -5.93 4.42
N GLN A 85 -2.49 -6.03 4.17
CA GLN A 85 -3.50 -6.19 5.22
C GLN A 85 -3.31 -7.53 5.93
N ASP A 86 -3.35 -7.50 7.28
CA ASP A 86 -3.17 -8.70 8.10
C ASP A 86 -4.45 -9.57 8.13
N PRO A 87 -4.30 -10.91 8.32
CA PRO A 87 -5.46 -11.74 8.62
C PRO A 87 -6.13 -11.28 9.95
N PRO A 88 -7.38 -11.64 10.21
CA PRO A 88 -8.13 -12.70 9.52
C PRO A 88 -8.69 -12.30 8.16
N VAL A 89 -8.94 -13.30 7.31
CA VAL A 89 -9.64 -13.10 6.05
C VAL A 89 -11.13 -13.07 6.35
N ASP A 90 -11.62 -11.88 6.68
CA ASP A 90 -13.02 -11.63 6.98
C ASP A 90 -13.73 -10.97 5.79
N TYR A 91 -14.97 -10.56 6.00
CA TYR A 91 -15.76 -9.89 4.95
C TYR A 91 -15.07 -8.63 4.44
N SER A 92 -14.52 -7.83 5.33
CA SER A 92 -13.85 -6.58 4.94
C SER A 92 -12.58 -6.85 4.12
N PHE A 93 -11.83 -7.90 4.44
CA PHE A 93 -10.67 -8.31 3.65
C PHE A 93 -11.08 -8.71 2.24
N ILE A 94 -12.15 -9.51 2.12
CA ILE A 94 -12.68 -9.95 0.82
C ILE A 94 -13.14 -8.75 -0.01
N VAL A 95 -13.88 -7.83 0.58
CA VAL A 95 -14.31 -6.60 -0.11
C VAL A 95 -13.12 -5.81 -0.60
N ASN A 96 -12.08 -5.66 0.21
CA ASN A 96 -10.86 -4.94 -0.18
C ASN A 96 -10.17 -5.61 -1.37
N THR A 97 -10.10 -6.95 -1.41
CA THR A 97 -9.51 -7.64 -2.56
C THR A 97 -10.33 -7.39 -3.84
N MET A 98 -11.64 -7.31 -3.74
CA MET A 98 -12.51 -7.00 -4.88
C MET A 98 -12.30 -5.57 -5.39
N ILE A 99 -12.15 -4.61 -4.48
CA ILE A 99 -11.87 -3.21 -4.85
C ILE A 99 -10.50 -3.11 -5.52
N LEU A 100 -9.51 -3.82 -4.99
CA LEU A 100 -8.15 -3.85 -5.57
C LEU A 100 -8.14 -4.50 -6.95
N GLU A 101 -9.00 -5.48 -7.18
CA GLU A 101 -9.15 -6.09 -8.51
C GLU A 101 -9.66 -5.05 -9.52
N LYS A 102 -10.58 -4.18 -9.12
CA LYS A 102 -11.03 -3.06 -9.96
C LYS A 102 -9.89 -2.07 -10.23
N ALA A 103 -9.04 -1.81 -9.25
CA ALA A 103 -7.86 -0.97 -9.46
C ALA A 103 -6.90 -1.61 -10.48
N ALA A 104 -6.69 -2.91 -10.40
CA ALA A 104 -5.88 -3.64 -11.37
C ALA A 104 -6.42 -3.53 -12.79
N ASP A 105 -7.74 -3.55 -12.95
CA ASP A 105 -8.39 -3.35 -14.25
C ASP A 105 -8.12 -1.95 -14.83
N LEU A 106 -7.81 -0.98 -13.99
CA LEU A 106 -7.42 0.38 -14.41
C LEU A 106 -5.93 0.52 -14.69
N GLY A 107 -5.17 -0.56 -14.60
CA GLY A 107 -3.75 -0.55 -14.91
C GLY A 107 -2.83 -0.45 -13.70
N VAL A 108 -3.36 -0.47 -12.48
CA VAL A 108 -2.54 -0.46 -11.26
C VAL A 108 -1.92 -1.85 -11.08
N ASN A 109 -0.62 -1.89 -10.80
CA ASN A 109 0.05 -3.14 -10.47
C ASN A 109 -0.20 -3.46 -8.99
N VAL A 110 -1.16 -4.34 -8.73
CA VAL A 110 -1.54 -4.75 -7.37
C VAL A 110 -0.75 -5.98 -6.98
N ILE A 111 0.02 -5.88 -5.89
CA ILE A 111 0.89 -6.95 -5.43
C ILE A 111 0.36 -7.49 -4.11
N ASN A 112 -0.02 -8.76 -4.13
CA ASN A 112 -0.67 -9.43 -3.02
C ASN A 112 -0.13 -10.84 -2.75
N ASN A 113 0.92 -11.26 -3.47
CA ASN A 113 1.53 -12.58 -3.27
C ASN A 113 3.05 -12.52 -3.44
N PRO A 114 3.80 -13.53 -2.92
CA PRO A 114 5.27 -13.53 -2.94
C PRO A 114 5.91 -13.52 -4.33
N SER A 115 5.27 -14.13 -5.34
CA SER A 115 5.84 -14.14 -6.69
C SER A 115 5.85 -12.76 -7.32
N ASN A 116 4.80 -11.97 -7.06
CA ASN A 116 4.74 -10.59 -7.51
C ASN A 116 5.72 -9.69 -6.76
N LEU A 117 6.03 -10.04 -5.52
CA LEU A 117 7.00 -9.29 -4.71
C LEU A 117 8.40 -9.33 -5.33
N ARG A 118 8.79 -10.45 -5.95
CA ARG A 118 10.06 -10.56 -6.66
C ARG A 118 10.13 -9.56 -7.82
N ASN A 119 9.08 -9.48 -8.62
CA ASN A 119 9.00 -8.54 -9.73
C ASN A 119 9.04 -7.09 -9.25
N LEU A 120 8.43 -6.81 -8.11
CA LEU A 120 8.46 -5.50 -7.48
C LEU A 120 9.90 -5.11 -7.13
N ASN A 121 10.67 -6.04 -6.54
CA ASN A 121 12.05 -5.78 -6.18
C ASN A 121 12.87 -5.36 -7.41
N GLU A 122 12.71 -6.05 -8.53
CA GLU A 122 13.41 -5.71 -9.78
C GLU A 122 13.02 -4.31 -10.26
N LYS A 123 11.75 -3.96 -10.24
CA LYS A 123 11.26 -2.69 -10.76
C LYS A 123 11.61 -1.51 -9.85
N ILE A 124 11.54 -1.69 -8.54
CA ILE A 124 11.63 -0.60 -7.57
C ILE A 124 13.03 -0.46 -6.99
N PHE A 125 13.70 -1.57 -6.72
CA PHE A 125 14.95 -1.56 -5.96
C PHE A 125 16.20 -1.84 -6.81
N LEU A 126 16.08 -2.49 -7.94
CA LEU A 126 17.21 -2.90 -8.78
C LEU A 126 17.30 -2.17 -10.12
N ALA A 127 16.27 -1.43 -10.48
CA ALA A 127 16.26 -0.70 -11.75
C ALA A 127 16.90 0.68 -11.63
#